data_2449eacfe2f39c4cfc822d204c9f8b72
#
_entry.id   2449eacfe2f39c4cfc822d204c9f8b72
#
_cell.length_a   1.000
_cell.length_b   1.000
_cell.length_c   1.000
_cell.angle_alpha   90.00
_cell.angle_beta   90.00
_cell.angle_gamma   90.00
#
_symmetry.space_group_name_H-M   'P 1'
#
loop_
_entity.id
_entity.type
_entity.pdbx_description
1 polymer ?
#
loop_
_entity_poly.entity_id
_entity_poly.type
_entity_poly.pdbx_seq_one_letter_code
_entity_poly.pdbx_strand_id
1 'polypeptide(L)'
;MQKVNRTLWQRIKPWFITLVVVLIYLWAFSGIDMSSIKETAGEVTMAILNGLFHPDWDFVYIGDGEDLINALVETLAIAFLGTFISAFLTIPFAFLAAHTKRGFSAHATIGKFLLTVIRVFPEIVLALMFIKAVGPGAYAGVLAVSVHSIGMLGKLFGESIEDIDRGPNEAIVAAGGSAVDSWTLATIPAVLPAFMNYTLYRFEIAVRSASILGIVGAGGIGAPLIFALQTRNWSRVGIILLGIIVMVTVIDYLSGQIRKRLV
;
A
#
# COMPACT_ATOMS: atom_id res chain seq x y z
N MET A 1 3.57 -50.54 -8.91
CA MET A 1 3.48 -49.60 -7.78
C MET A 1 4.38 -50.10 -6.65
N GLN A 2 5.60 -49.58 -6.52
CA GLN A 2 6.52 -49.89 -5.44
C GLN A 2 6.00 -49.27 -4.13
N LYS A 3 5.64 -50.10 -3.16
CA LYS A 3 5.37 -49.67 -1.78
C LYS A 3 6.67 -49.16 -1.16
N VAL A 4 6.81 -47.83 -1.08
CA VAL A 4 7.90 -47.21 -0.32
C VAL A 4 7.72 -47.54 1.14
N ASN A 5 8.56 -48.40 1.68
CA ASN A 5 8.61 -48.75 3.11
C ASN A 5 9.11 -47.49 3.88
N ARG A 6 8.17 -46.70 4.39
CA ARG A 6 8.51 -45.59 5.26
C ARG A 6 9.08 -46.08 6.57
N THR A 7 10.27 -45.64 6.94
CA THR A 7 10.87 -45.92 8.27
C THR A 7 9.97 -45.41 9.38
N LEU A 8 10.00 -46.03 10.55
CA LEU A 8 9.21 -45.61 11.74
C LEU A 8 9.37 -44.13 12.04
N TRP A 9 10.58 -43.60 11.88
CA TRP A 9 10.88 -42.17 12.02
C TRP A 9 10.11 -41.29 11.04
N GLN A 10 9.95 -41.69 9.79
CA GLN A 10 9.18 -40.96 8.79
C GLN A 10 7.67 -40.96 9.05
N ARG A 11 7.16 -41.93 9.82
CA ARG A 11 5.76 -41.97 10.25
C ARG A 11 5.52 -41.15 11.50
N ILE A 12 6.47 -41.09 12.43
CA ILE A 12 6.34 -40.38 13.71
C ILE A 12 6.65 -38.88 13.56
N LYS A 13 7.56 -38.50 12.67
CA LYS A 13 7.99 -37.12 12.46
C LYS A 13 6.82 -36.12 12.28
N PRO A 14 5.79 -36.37 11.42
CA PRO A 14 4.69 -35.43 11.30
C PRO A 14 3.90 -35.27 12.60
N TRP A 15 3.65 -36.35 13.33
CA TRP A 15 2.96 -36.31 14.62
C TRP A 15 3.75 -35.56 15.68
N PHE A 16 5.07 -35.71 15.70
CA PHE A 16 5.95 -34.98 16.59
C PHE A 16 5.94 -33.47 16.27
N ILE A 17 6.00 -33.12 14.98
CA ILE A 17 5.89 -31.71 14.55
C ILE A 17 4.53 -31.13 14.97
N THR A 18 3.44 -31.84 14.72
CA THR A 18 2.10 -31.43 15.14
C THR A 18 2.01 -31.21 16.65
N LEU A 19 2.57 -32.13 17.42
CA LEU A 19 2.61 -32.03 18.89
C LEU A 19 3.37 -30.77 19.33
N VAL A 20 4.55 -30.52 18.75
CA VAL A 20 5.36 -29.31 19.04
C VAL A 20 4.60 -28.04 18.69
N VAL A 21 3.95 -27.99 17.53
CA VAL A 21 3.12 -26.84 17.12
C VAL A 21 1.97 -26.64 18.10
N VAL A 22 1.25 -27.70 18.49
CA VAL A 22 0.16 -27.58 19.47
C VAL A 22 0.68 -27.09 20.83
N LEU A 23 1.83 -27.58 21.29
CA LEU A 23 2.43 -27.12 22.54
C LEU A 23 2.82 -25.66 22.49
N ILE A 24 3.37 -25.17 21.34
CA ILE A 24 3.67 -23.76 21.14
C ILE A 24 2.39 -22.92 21.16
N TYR A 25 1.32 -23.38 20.52
CA TYR A 25 0.02 -22.71 20.57
C TYR A 25 -0.53 -22.63 22.00
N LEU A 26 -0.53 -23.76 22.73
CA LEU A 26 -1.00 -23.78 24.12
C LEU A 26 -0.17 -22.86 25.01
N TRP A 27 1.16 -22.86 24.83
CA TRP A 27 2.04 -21.96 25.56
C TRP A 27 1.76 -20.49 25.23
N ALA A 28 1.58 -20.14 23.95
CA ALA A 28 1.24 -18.79 23.54
C ALA A 28 -0.12 -18.35 24.10
N PHE A 29 -1.14 -19.24 24.08
CA PHE A 29 -2.44 -18.96 24.65
C PHE A 29 -2.41 -18.81 26.18
N SER A 30 -1.57 -19.58 26.88
CA SER A 30 -1.45 -19.46 28.34
C SER A 30 -0.86 -18.14 28.80
N GLY A 31 -0.14 -17.42 27.92
CA GLY A 31 0.37 -16.08 28.19
C GLY A 31 -0.65 -14.95 27.99
N ILE A 32 -1.86 -15.26 27.47
CA ILE A 32 -2.93 -14.26 27.29
C ILE A 32 -3.74 -14.17 28.58
N ASP A 33 -3.68 -13.01 29.23
CA ASP A 33 -4.49 -12.76 30.42
C ASP A 33 -5.95 -12.49 30.02
N MET A 34 -6.77 -13.53 30.06
CA MET A 34 -8.20 -13.46 29.76
C MET A 34 -8.99 -12.67 30.82
N SER A 35 -8.41 -12.42 32.01
CA SER A 35 -9.04 -11.62 33.05
C SER A 35 -9.04 -10.12 32.71
N SER A 36 -8.22 -9.71 31.74
CA SER A 36 -8.18 -8.33 31.24
C SER A 36 -9.38 -7.96 30.38
N ILE A 37 -10.20 -8.93 29.95
CA ILE A 37 -11.43 -8.66 29.19
C ILE A 37 -12.42 -7.93 30.10
N LYS A 38 -12.78 -6.70 29.72
CA LYS A 38 -13.74 -5.89 30.49
C LYS A 38 -15.10 -6.58 30.53
N GLU A 39 -15.77 -6.52 31.66
CA GLU A 39 -17.14 -7.07 31.84
C GLU A 39 -18.13 -6.50 30.81
N THR A 40 -17.89 -5.25 30.37
CA THR A 40 -18.69 -4.57 29.34
C THR A 40 -18.35 -4.99 27.90
N ALA A 41 -17.41 -5.91 27.65
CA ALA A 41 -16.99 -6.30 26.32
C ALA A 41 -18.15 -6.83 25.45
N GLY A 42 -19.05 -7.60 26.04
CA GLY A 42 -20.25 -8.12 25.35
C GLY A 42 -21.19 -7.00 24.92
N GLU A 43 -21.48 -6.06 25.81
CA GLU A 43 -22.35 -4.91 25.50
C GLU A 43 -21.77 -4.02 24.41
N VAL A 44 -20.47 -3.71 24.48
CA VAL A 44 -19.76 -2.91 23.48
C VAL A 44 -19.76 -3.63 22.14
N THR A 45 -19.52 -4.96 22.11
CA THR A 45 -19.55 -5.74 20.88
C THR A 45 -20.92 -5.71 20.23
N MET A 46 -22.00 -5.87 21.01
CA MET A 46 -23.36 -5.79 20.49
C MET A 46 -23.69 -4.38 19.99
N ALA A 47 -23.24 -3.33 20.69
CA ALA A 47 -23.43 -1.94 20.25
C ALA A 47 -22.70 -1.66 18.92
N ILE A 48 -21.47 -2.18 18.73
CA ILE A 48 -20.73 -2.08 17.48
C ILE A 48 -21.49 -2.80 16.34
N LEU A 49 -21.90 -4.04 16.56
CA LEU A 49 -22.65 -4.80 15.56
C LEU A 49 -23.96 -4.10 15.20
N ASN A 50 -24.72 -3.63 16.19
CA ASN A 50 -25.96 -2.90 15.94
C ASN A 50 -25.72 -1.63 15.12
N GLY A 51 -24.66 -0.85 15.45
CA GLY A 51 -24.31 0.33 14.68
C GLY A 51 -23.88 0.05 13.24
N LEU A 52 -23.18 -1.05 13.01
CA LEU A 52 -22.81 -1.49 11.65
C LEU A 52 -24.03 -1.88 10.79
N PHE A 53 -25.06 -2.48 11.40
CA PHE A 53 -26.30 -2.86 10.71
C PHE A 53 -27.32 -1.72 10.60
N HIS A 54 -27.16 -0.65 11.39
CA HIS A 54 -28.01 0.54 11.35
C HIS A 54 -27.16 1.80 11.13
N PRO A 55 -26.59 1.97 9.92
CA PRO A 55 -25.70 3.09 9.63
C PRO A 55 -26.45 4.43 9.61
N ASP A 56 -25.74 5.49 9.98
CA ASP A 56 -26.23 6.87 9.98
C ASP A 56 -26.22 7.45 8.56
N TRP A 57 -27.31 7.26 7.83
CA TRP A 57 -27.47 7.73 6.45
C TRP A 57 -27.47 9.25 6.30
N ASP A 58 -27.84 9.98 7.36
CA ASP A 58 -27.87 11.45 7.34
C ASP A 58 -26.45 12.03 7.19
N PHE A 59 -25.43 11.30 7.64
CA PHE A 59 -24.02 11.68 7.50
C PHE A 59 -23.49 11.60 6.06
N VAL A 60 -24.18 10.94 5.15
CA VAL A 60 -23.74 10.80 3.75
C VAL A 60 -23.59 12.15 3.06
N TYR A 61 -24.56 13.04 3.25
CA TYR A 61 -24.53 14.39 2.70
C TYR A 61 -25.26 15.36 3.64
N ILE A 62 -24.51 16.25 4.26
CA ILE A 62 -25.04 17.26 5.17
C ILE A 62 -25.08 18.64 4.49
N GLY A 63 -24.23 18.88 3.49
CA GLY A 63 -24.13 20.13 2.75
C GLY A 63 -23.17 21.16 3.36
N ASP A 64 -22.61 20.89 4.53
CA ASP A 64 -21.68 21.79 5.24
C ASP A 64 -20.19 21.51 4.96
N GLY A 65 -19.91 20.54 4.09
CA GLY A 65 -18.53 20.16 3.74
C GLY A 65 -17.85 19.19 4.73
N GLU A 66 -18.50 18.87 5.85
CA GLU A 66 -18.01 17.89 6.84
C GLU A 66 -18.77 16.55 6.74
N ASP A 67 -19.15 16.17 5.53
CA ASP A 67 -19.91 14.96 5.24
C ASP A 67 -19.03 13.80 4.73
N LEU A 68 -19.62 12.61 4.62
CA LEU A 68 -18.97 11.40 4.14
C LEU A 68 -18.38 11.59 2.74
N ILE A 69 -19.14 12.20 1.83
CA ILE A 69 -18.73 12.36 0.43
C ILE A 69 -17.48 13.23 0.34
N ASN A 70 -17.46 14.38 1.02
CA ASN A 70 -16.30 15.27 1.02
C ASN A 70 -15.07 14.59 1.63
N ALA A 71 -15.22 13.86 2.73
CA ALA A 71 -14.13 13.13 3.36
C ALA A 71 -13.59 12.00 2.46
N LEU A 72 -14.44 11.30 1.70
CA LEU A 72 -14.02 10.30 0.71
C LEU A 72 -13.30 10.95 -0.47
N VAL A 73 -13.80 12.06 -1.00
CA VAL A 73 -13.14 12.81 -2.08
C VAL A 73 -11.79 13.34 -1.64
N GLU A 74 -11.67 13.89 -0.43
CA GLU A 74 -10.40 14.32 0.14
C GLU A 74 -9.40 13.14 0.25
N THR A 75 -9.85 11.97 0.70
CA THR A 75 -9.02 10.76 0.76
C THR A 75 -8.52 10.35 -0.62
N LEU A 76 -9.40 10.37 -1.62
CA LEU A 76 -9.02 10.08 -3.01
C LEU A 76 -8.03 11.11 -3.56
N ALA A 77 -8.22 12.39 -3.25
CA ALA A 77 -7.31 13.46 -3.66
C ALA A 77 -5.92 13.28 -3.04
N ILE A 78 -5.83 12.95 -1.74
CA ILE A 78 -4.56 12.66 -1.06
C ILE A 78 -3.85 11.48 -1.75
N ALA A 79 -4.56 10.37 -1.96
CA ALA A 79 -4.00 9.18 -2.58
C ALA A 79 -3.56 9.43 -4.03
N PHE A 80 -4.39 10.14 -4.82
CA PHE A 80 -4.12 10.48 -6.21
C PHE A 80 -2.88 11.39 -6.32
N LEU A 81 -2.92 12.55 -5.69
CA LEU A 81 -1.82 13.51 -5.74
C LEU A 81 -0.52 12.90 -5.21
N GLY A 82 -0.58 12.23 -4.05
CA GLY A 82 0.59 11.60 -3.47
C GLY A 82 1.22 10.55 -4.38
N THR A 83 0.41 9.71 -5.01
CA THR A 83 0.91 8.65 -5.90
C THR A 83 1.45 9.21 -7.22
N PHE A 84 0.71 10.11 -7.87
CA PHE A 84 1.13 10.61 -9.19
C PHE A 84 2.33 11.56 -9.09
N ILE A 85 2.40 12.42 -8.08
CA ILE A 85 3.60 13.23 -7.82
C ILE A 85 4.82 12.32 -7.62
N SER A 86 4.66 11.28 -6.79
CA SER A 86 5.76 10.34 -6.54
C SER A 86 6.16 9.55 -7.78
N ALA A 87 5.21 9.16 -8.63
CA ALA A 87 5.51 8.43 -9.87
C ALA A 87 6.45 9.23 -10.78
N PHE A 88 6.18 10.54 -10.96
CA PHE A 88 7.05 11.41 -11.74
C PHE A 88 8.42 11.61 -11.06
N LEU A 89 8.43 11.90 -9.75
CA LEU A 89 9.67 12.11 -9.02
C LEU A 89 10.53 10.85 -8.95
N THR A 90 9.93 9.69 -9.01
CA THR A 90 10.63 8.41 -8.92
C THR A 90 11.41 8.07 -10.19
N ILE A 91 11.01 8.56 -11.37
CA ILE A 91 11.64 8.20 -12.64
C ILE A 91 13.17 8.36 -12.61
N PRO A 92 13.75 9.53 -12.24
CA PRO A 92 15.21 9.68 -12.21
C PRO A 92 15.89 8.75 -11.20
N PHE A 93 15.25 8.49 -10.06
CA PHE A 93 15.80 7.56 -9.06
C PHE A 93 15.76 6.11 -9.53
N ALA A 94 14.73 5.71 -10.27
CA ALA A 94 14.63 4.38 -10.85
C ALA A 94 15.75 4.13 -11.87
N PHE A 95 16.02 5.08 -12.74
CA PHE A 95 17.14 4.98 -13.69
C PHE A 95 18.50 4.96 -12.98
N LEU A 96 18.68 5.73 -11.92
CA LEU A 96 19.89 5.71 -11.10
C LEU A 96 20.09 4.35 -10.40
N ALA A 97 19.00 3.73 -9.94
CA ALA A 97 19.03 2.46 -9.22
C ALA A 97 19.11 1.23 -10.15
N ALA A 98 18.76 1.36 -11.44
CA ALA A 98 18.76 0.25 -12.39
C ALA A 98 20.17 -0.19 -12.78
N HIS A 99 20.42 -1.50 -12.76
CA HIS A 99 21.64 -2.11 -13.26
C HIS A 99 21.55 -2.34 -14.77
N THR A 100 21.99 -1.36 -15.56
CA THR A 100 21.92 -1.43 -17.02
C THR A 100 23.13 -2.15 -17.67
N LYS A 101 24.22 -2.40 -16.91
CA LYS A 101 25.42 -3.07 -17.40
C LYS A 101 25.70 -4.35 -16.60
N ARG A 102 26.29 -5.37 -17.24
CA ARG A 102 26.83 -6.55 -16.54
C ARG A 102 28.03 -6.13 -15.69
N GLY A 103 27.89 -6.21 -14.38
CA GLY A 103 28.94 -5.93 -13.40
C GLY A 103 28.48 -5.05 -12.23
N PHE A 104 29.34 -4.89 -11.22
CA PHE A 104 29.07 -4.08 -10.04
C PHE A 104 29.02 -2.59 -10.44
N SER A 105 27.89 -1.95 -10.15
CA SER A 105 27.68 -0.52 -10.41
C SER A 105 27.46 0.18 -9.07
N ALA A 106 28.45 0.96 -8.63
CA ALA A 106 28.39 1.66 -7.35
C ALA A 106 27.18 2.61 -7.26
N HIS A 107 26.86 3.33 -8.36
CA HIS A 107 25.71 4.24 -8.38
C HIS A 107 24.39 3.51 -8.26
N ALA A 108 24.20 2.36 -8.92
CA ALA A 108 22.99 1.56 -8.80
C ALA A 108 22.85 0.98 -7.38
N THR A 109 23.94 0.57 -6.74
CA THR A 109 23.93 0.10 -5.36
C THR A 109 23.53 1.23 -4.39
N ILE A 110 24.07 2.44 -4.58
CA ILE A 110 23.71 3.62 -3.78
C ILE A 110 22.24 4.00 -4.02
N GLY A 111 21.79 4.00 -5.28
CA GLY A 111 20.40 4.27 -5.62
C GLY A 111 19.44 3.28 -4.96
N LYS A 112 19.71 1.98 -5.05
CA LYS A 112 18.93 0.93 -4.38
C LYS A 112 18.95 1.08 -2.86
N PHE A 113 20.08 1.44 -2.28
CA PHE A 113 20.18 1.68 -0.83
C PHE A 113 19.31 2.86 -0.39
N LEU A 114 19.38 4.00 -1.08
CA LEU A 114 18.55 5.18 -0.79
C LEU A 114 17.05 4.87 -0.88
N LEU A 115 16.61 4.22 -1.96
CA LEU A 115 15.22 3.79 -2.11
C LEU A 115 14.79 2.81 -1.01
N THR A 116 15.68 1.93 -0.58
CA THR A 116 15.40 1.00 0.52
C THR A 116 15.22 1.74 1.85
N VAL A 117 16.06 2.72 2.13
CA VAL A 117 15.95 3.56 3.35
C VAL A 117 14.59 4.26 3.37
N ILE A 118 14.19 4.92 2.28
CA ILE A 118 12.89 5.60 2.19
C ILE A 118 11.73 4.61 2.43
N ARG A 119 11.80 3.41 1.87
CA ARG A 119 10.74 2.41 1.96
C ARG A 119 10.60 1.77 3.35
N VAL A 120 11.67 1.73 4.14
CA VAL A 120 11.65 1.15 5.50
C VAL A 120 10.85 2.02 6.47
N PHE A 121 10.76 3.33 6.23
CA PHE A 121 9.96 4.20 7.08
C PHE A 121 8.46 3.89 6.92
N PRO A 122 7.74 3.57 8.02
CA PRO A 122 6.30 3.40 7.96
C PRO A 122 5.61 4.70 7.53
N GLU A 123 4.63 4.57 6.63
CA GLU A 123 3.91 5.72 6.06
C GLU A 123 3.25 6.61 7.14
N ILE A 124 2.74 5.99 8.20
CA ILE A 124 2.13 6.71 9.33
C ILE A 124 3.16 7.54 10.11
N VAL A 125 4.41 7.08 10.22
CA VAL A 125 5.48 7.84 10.88
C VAL A 125 5.84 9.07 10.05
N LEU A 126 5.92 8.93 8.72
CA LEU A 126 6.11 10.05 7.81
C LEU A 126 4.97 11.06 7.93
N ALA A 127 3.71 10.59 8.00
CA ALA A 127 2.56 11.46 8.21
C ALA A 127 2.68 12.28 9.50
N LEU A 128 3.03 11.64 10.62
CA LEU A 128 3.24 12.33 11.90
C LEU A 128 4.37 13.37 11.82
N MET A 129 5.46 13.06 11.13
CA MET A 129 6.57 14.01 10.91
C MET A 129 6.10 15.22 10.09
N PHE A 130 5.37 14.98 8.99
CA PHE A 130 4.86 16.08 8.15
C PHE A 130 3.77 16.90 8.86
N ILE A 131 2.89 16.29 9.65
CA ILE A 131 1.93 17.02 10.47
C ILE A 131 2.66 18.01 11.42
N LYS A 132 3.79 17.59 12.00
CA LYS A 132 4.60 18.48 12.83
C LYS A 132 5.31 19.59 12.05
N ALA A 133 5.64 19.34 10.80
CA ALA A 133 6.35 20.30 9.94
C ALA A 133 5.42 21.31 9.27
N VAL A 134 4.28 20.87 8.73
CA VAL A 134 3.39 21.70 7.91
C VAL A 134 1.99 21.90 8.50
N GLY A 135 1.70 21.27 9.63
CA GLY A 135 0.38 21.26 10.26
C GLY A 135 -0.47 20.06 9.87
N PRO A 136 -1.57 19.80 10.62
CA PRO A 136 -2.53 18.75 10.31
C PRO A 136 -3.32 19.08 9.04
N GLY A 137 -3.76 18.04 8.30
CA GLY A 137 -4.60 18.18 7.12
C GLY A 137 -4.08 17.42 5.90
N ALA A 138 -4.81 17.50 4.80
CA ALA A 138 -4.58 16.76 3.56
C ALA A 138 -3.16 16.94 2.98
N TYR A 139 -2.58 18.12 3.14
CA TYR A 139 -1.24 18.40 2.62
C TYR A 139 -0.16 17.51 3.26
N ALA A 140 -0.22 17.31 4.58
CA ALA A 140 0.65 16.38 5.29
C ALA A 140 0.47 14.94 4.81
N GLY A 141 -0.79 14.55 4.53
CA GLY A 141 -1.12 13.25 3.94
C GLY A 141 -0.52 13.05 2.56
N VAL A 142 -0.66 14.04 1.66
CA VAL A 142 -0.06 14.02 0.32
C VAL A 142 1.45 13.85 0.40
N LEU A 143 2.14 14.60 1.27
CA LEU A 143 3.59 14.49 1.45
C LEU A 143 4.00 13.10 1.96
N ALA A 144 3.28 12.55 2.94
CA ALA A 144 3.57 11.24 3.48
C ALA A 144 3.43 10.14 2.43
N VAL A 145 2.30 10.13 1.70
CA VAL A 145 2.05 9.19 0.61
C VAL A 145 3.09 9.36 -0.49
N SER A 146 3.45 10.60 -0.87
CA SER A 146 4.43 10.88 -1.91
C SER A 146 5.79 10.31 -1.58
N VAL A 147 6.35 10.65 -0.41
CA VAL A 147 7.69 10.22 -0.01
C VAL A 147 7.76 8.70 0.11
N HIS A 148 6.78 8.09 0.78
CA HIS A 148 6.74 6.63 0.91
C HIS A 148 6.63 5.92 -0.44
N SER A 149 5.81 6.46 -1.36
CA SER A 149 5.61 5.90 -2.70
C SER A 149 6.88 5.93 -3.55
N ILE A 150 7.76 6.94 -3.40
CA ILE A 150 9.05 7.00 -4.10
C ILE A 150 9.88 5.74 -3.81
N GLY A 151 9.96 5.32 -2.55
CA GLY A 151 10.72 4.13 -2.17
C GLY A 151 10.19 2.84 -2.80
N MET A 152 8.86 2.69 -2.88
CA MET A 152 8.22 1.51 -3.47
C MET A 152 8.29 1.53 -5.00
N LEU A 153 7.84 2.62 -5.63
CA LEU A 153 7.84 2.75 -7.08
C LEU A 153 9.25 2.75 -7.66
N GLY A 154 10.21 3.37 -6.97
CA GLY A 154 11.60 3.41 -7.43
C GLY A 154 12.21 2.03 -7.55
N LYS A 155 11.90 1.13 -6.62
CA LYS A 155 12.30 -0.27 -6.72
C LYS A 155 11.64 -0.96 -7.92
N LEU A 156 10.31 -0.88 -8.03
CA LEU A 156 9.54 -1.56 -9.08
C LEU A 156 9.89 -1.05 -10.49
N PHE A 157 10.07 0.27 -10.62
CA PHE A 157 10.50 0.89 -11.88
C PHE A 157 11.94 0.48 -12.24
N GLY A 158 12.85 0.46 -11.24
CA GLY A 158 14.22 0.01 -11.46
C GLY A 158 14.30 -1.44 -11.91
N GLU A 159 13.54 -2.33 -11.28
CA GLU A 159 13.42 -3.74 -11.68
C GLU A 159 12.85 -3.86 -13.10
N SER A 160 11.81 -3.08 -13.46
CA SER A 160 11.27 -3.08 -14.83
C SER A 160 12.31 -2.66 -15.88
N ILE A 161 13.19 -1.70 -15.56
CA ILE A 161 14.27 -1.28 -16.48
C ILE A 161 15.32 -2.38 -16.61
N GLU A 162 15.58 -3.15 -15.57
CA GLU A 162 16.53 -4.27 -15.60
C GLU A 162 16.03 -5.45 -16.42
N ASP A 163 14.71 -5.69 -16.41
CA ASP A 163 14.07 -6.87 -17.00
C ASP A 163 13.70 -6.72 -18.48
N ILE A 164 13.86 -5.53 -19.09
CA ILE A 164 13.54 -5.36 -20.52
C ILE A 164 14.48 -6.16 -21.42
N ASP A 165 13.94 -6.62 -22.57
CA ASP A 165 14.74 -7.15 -23.66
C ASP A 165 15.69 -6.07 -24.21
N ARG A 166 16.97 -6.41 -24.31
CA ARG A 166 18.03 -5.50 -24.81
C ARG A 166 18.19 -5.53 -26.32
N GLY A 167 17.56 -6.47 -27.00
CA GLY A 167 17.67 -6.60 -28.45
C GLY A 167 17.37 -5.30 -29.21
N PRO A 168 16.25 -4.60 -28.93
CA PRO A 168 15.96 -3.30 -29.53
C PRO A 168 17.04 -2.24 -29.29
N ASN A 169 17.59 -2.18 -28.05
CA ASN A 169 18.66 -1.24 -27.71
C ASN A 169 19.95 -1.54 -28.51
N GLU A 170 20.33 -2.81 -28.61
CA GLU A 170 21.50 -3.25 -29.36
C GLU A 170 21.33 -2.98 -30.86
N ALA A 171 20.13 -3.15 -31.42
CA ALA A 171 19.84 -2.86 -32.82
C ALA A 171 20.00 -1.35 -33.13
N ILE A 172 19.54 -0.45 -32.26
CA ILE A 172 19.72 0.99 -32.44
C ILE A 172 21.19 1.39 -32.42
N VAL A 173 21.96 0.83 -31.47
CA VAL A 173 23.40 1.09 -31.38
C VAL A 173 24.13 0.55 -32.61
N ALA A 174 23.78 -0.64 -33.09
CA ALA A 174 24.35 -1.22 -34.31
C ALA A 174 24.04 -0.41 -35.59
N ALA A 175 22.90 0.28 -35.62
CA ALA A 175 22.52 1.22 -36.70
C ALA A 175 23.21 2.59 -36.56
N GLY A 176 24.11 2.80 -35.59
CA GLY A 176 24.83 4.05 -35.38
C GLY A 176 24.07 5.06 -34.53
N GLY A 177 22.97 4.68 -33.88
CA GLY A 177 22.22 5.52 -32.97
C GLY A 177 22.98 5.84 -31.67
N SER A 178 22.68 7.00 -31.09
CA SER A 178 23.27 7.43 -29.82
C SER A 178 22.64 6.69 -28.62
N ALA A 179 23.24 6.85 -27.43
CA ALA A 179 22.65 6.37 -26.20
C ALA A 179 21.27 7.01 -25.91
N VAL A 180 21.08 8.27 -26.29
CA VAL A 180 19.79 8.97 -26.15
C VAL A 180 18.73 8.35 -27.05
N ASP A 181 19.09 8.02 -28.28
CA ASP A 181 18.19 7.36 -29.24
C ASP A 181 17.77 5.97 -28.72
N SER A 182 18.72 5.19 -28.18
CA SER A 182 18.43 3.90 -27.55
C SER A 182 17.48 4.03 -26.36
N TRP A 183 17.63 5.06 -25.55
CA TRP A 183 16.74 5.31 -24.40
C TRP A 183 15.34 5.75 -24.83
N THR A 184 15.25 6.69 -25.76
CA THR A 184 13.95 7.28 -26.15
C THR A 184 13.14 6.35 -27.04
N LEU A 185 13.79 5.58 -27.93
CA LEU A 185 13.11 4.74 -28.93
C LEU A 185 12.95 3.29 -28.50
N ALA A 186 13.78 2.79 -27.57
CA ALA A 186 13.68 1.40 -27.10
C ALA A 186 13.30 1.32 -25.62
N THR A 187 14.10 1.91 -24.70
CA THR A 187 13.92 1.69 -23.26
C THR A 187 12.62 2.31 -22.75
N ILE A 188 12.37 3.59 -23.01
CA ILE A 188 11.18 4.30 -22.46
C ILE A 188 9.88 3.66 -22.95
N PRO A 189 9.67 3.40 -24.26
CA PRO A 189 8.46 2.72 -24.72
C PRO A 189 8.26 1.33 -24.12
N ALA A 190 9.35 0.58 -23.89
CA ALA A 190 9.29 -0.76 -23.31
C ALA A 190 8.88 -0.77 -21.83
N VAL A 191 9.34 0.20 -21.04
CA VAL A 191 9.04 0.25 -19.60
C VAL A 191 7.75 1.01 -19.27
N LEU A 192 7.26 1.87 -20.15
CA LEU A 192 6.12 2.75 -19.88
C LEU A 192 4.84 2.00 -19.45
N PRO A 193 4.44 0.88 -20.10
CA PRO A 193 3.29 0.11 -19.66
C PRO A 193 3.45 -0.45 -18.24
N ALA A 194 4.65 -0.93 -17.91
CA ALA A 194 4.96 -1.43 -16.56
C ALA A 194 4.90 -0.30 -15.52
N PHE A 195 5.45 0.88 -15.82
CA PHE A 195 5.40 2.05 -14.94
C PHE A 195 3.96 2.48 -14.67
N MET A 196 3.12 2.54 -15.69
CA MET A 196 1.69 2.85 -15.54
C MET A 196 0.99 1.80 -14.68
N ASN A 197 1.27 0.51 -14.90
CA ASN A 197 0.71 -0.58 -14.13
C ASN A 197 1.08 -0.48 -12.64
N TYR A 198 2.36 -0.25 -12.32
CA TYR A 198 2.82 -0.10 -10.94
C TYR A 198 2.32 1.18 -10.28
N THR A 199 2.17 2.27 -11.04
CA THR A 199 1.57 3.51 -10.53
C THR A 199 0.11 3.30 -10.14
N LEU A 200 -0.69 2.64 -10.97
CA LEU A 200 -2.06 2.29 -10.63
C LEU A 200 -2.15 1.35 -9.43
N TYR A 201 -1.28 0.34 -9.37
CA TYR A 201 -1.19 -0.55 -8.22
C TYR A 201 -0.85 0.19 -6.92
N ARG A 202 0.10 1.13 -6.99
CA ARG A 202 0.45 1.96 -5.83
C ARG A 202 -0.71 2.90 -5.44
N PHE A 203 -1.44 3.43 -6.41
CA PHE A 203 -2.62 4.24 -6.15
C PHE A 203 -3.70 3.46 -5.37
N GLU A 204 -4.01 2.23 -5.74
CA GLU A 204 -4.92 1.36 -5.00
C GLU A 204 -4.49 1.16 -3.54
N ILE A 205 -3.19 0.95 -3.30
CA ILE A 205 -2.64 0.86 -1.95
C ILE A 205 -2.77 2.20 -1.23
N ALA A 206 -2.47 3.32 -1.91
CA ALA A 206 -2.50 4.66 -1.34
C ALA A 206 -3.91 5.07 -0.89
N VAL A 207 -4.97 4.67 -1.60
CA VAL A 207 -6.36 4.93 -1.19
C VAL A 207 -6.66 4.29 0.17
N ARG A 208 -6.21 3.06 0.39
CA ARG A 208 -6.36 2.38 1.68
C ARG A 208 -5.50 3.01 2.78
N SER A 209 -4.26 3.34 2.47
CA SER A 209 -3.36 4.02 3.42
C SER A 209 -3.88 5.40 3.81
N ALA A 210 -4.33 6.21 2.86
CA ALA A 210 -4.86 7.55 3.11
C ALA A 210 -6.07 7.53 4.06
N SER A 211 -6.92 6.48 3.96
CA SER A 211 -8.03 6.30 4.89
C SER A 211 -7.57 6.13 6.35
N ILE A 212 -6.40 5.51 6.56
CA ILE A 212 -5.81 5.33 7.90
C ILE A 212 -5.03 6.57 8.35
N LEU A 213 -4.36 7.26 7.43
CA LEU A 213 -3.55 8.45 7.75
C LEU A 213 -4.39 9.58 8.37
N GLY A 214 -5.66 9.67 8.02
CA GLY A 214 -6.60 10.60 8.65
C GLY A 214 -6.78 10.40 10.16
N ILE A 215 -6.60 9.19 10.67
CA ILE A 215 -6.68 8.89 12.12
C ILE A 215 -5.62 9.67 12.91
N VAL A 216 -4.47 9.93 12.31
CA VAL A 216 -3.40 10.72 12.94
C VAL A 216 -3.47 12.20 12.58
N GLY A 217 -4.48 12.63 11.81
CA GLY A 217 -4.69 14.04 11.46
C GLY A 217 -4.10 14.45 10.11
N ALA A 218 -3.80 13.50 9.22
CA ALA A 218 -3.30 13.76 7.87
C ALA A 218 -4.42 13.96 6.82
N GLY A 219 -5.63 14.33 7.24
CA GLY A 219 -6.78 14.59 6.38
C GLY A 219 -7.56 13.34 5.94
N GLY A 220 -8.64 13.55 5.20
CA GLY A 220 -9.46 12.49 4.65
C GLY A 220 -10.40 11.81 5.65
N ILE A 221 -10.97 10.68 5.25
CA ILE A 221 -12.03 9.94 5.94
C ILE A 221 -11.64 9.42 7.34
N GLY A 222 -10.34 9.30 7.62
CA GLY A 222 -9.86 8.84 8.91
C GLY A 222 -10.16 9.82 10.05
N ALA A 223 -10.27 11.12 9.78
CA ALA A 223 -10.58 12.13 10.79
C ALA A 223 -12.02 11.97 11.35
N PRO A 224 -13.09 11.94 10.55
CA PRO A 224 -14.42 11.65 11.05
C PRO A 224 -14.54 10.23 11.64
N LEU A 225 -13.78 9.25 11.14
CA LEU A 225 -13.77 7.90 11.69
C LEU A 225 -13.26 7.89 13.14
N ILE A 226 -12.11 8.49 13.43
CA ILE A 226 -11.56 8.53 14.80
C ILE A 226 -12.48 9.30 15.74
N PHE A 227 -13.09 10.39 15.27
CA PHE A 227 -14.05 11.15 16.07
C PHE A 227 -15.29 10.31 16.41
N ALA A 228 -15.86 9.59 15.44
CA ALA A 228 -17.00 8.69 15.65
C ALA A 228 -16.65 7.55 16.64
N LEU A 229 -15.43 7.00 16.56
CA LEU A 229 -14.94 5.96 17.49
C LEU A 229 -14.79 6.51 18.91
N GLN A 230 -14.24 7.72 19.09
CA GLN A 230 -14.05 8.36 20.40
C GLN A 230 -15.37 8.70 21.07
N THR A 231 -16.35 9.15 20.29
CA THR A 231 -17.71 9.47 20.78
C THR A 231 -18.61 8.24 20.88
N ARG A 232 -18.11 7.04 20.52
CA ARG A 232 -18.86 5.77 20.47
C ARG A 232 -20.13 5.85 19.61
N ASN A 233 -20.13 6.67 18.58
CA ASN A 233 -21.22 6.74 17.60
C ASN A 233 -21.06 5.62 16.57
N TRP A 234 -21.48 4.41 16.94
CA TRP A 234 -21.29 3.20 16.14
C TRP A 234 -22.06 3.24 14.80
N SER A 235 -23.20 3.93 14.75
CA SER A 235 -23.96 4.12 13.49
C SER A 235 -23.17 4.96 12.48
N ARG A 236 -22.49 6.01 12.96
CA ARG A 236 -21.59 6.82 12.14
C ARG A 236 -20.34 6.05 11.72
N VAL A 237 -19.76 5.25 12.60
CA VAL A 237 -18.67 4.32 12.24
C VAL A 237 -19.12 3.38 11.13
N GLY A 238 -20.35 2.84 11.23
CA GLY A 238 -20.92 1.93 10.24
C GLY A 238 -20.98 2.55 8.83
N ILE A 239 -21.52 3.75 8.69
CA ILE A 239 -21.63 4.42 7.38
C ILE A 239 -20.25 4.80 6.82
N ILE A 240 -19.31 5.23 7.66
CA ILE A 240 -17.95 5.54 7.25
C ILE A 240 -17.25 4.29 6.70
N LEU A 241 -17.33 3.16 7.41
CA LEU A 241 -16.76 1.89 6.95
C LEU A 241 -17.37 1.42 5.65
N LEU A 242 -18.70 1.53 5.48
CA LEU A 242 -19.36 1.24 4.22
C LEU A 242 -18.85 2.14 3.10
N GLY A 243 -18.70 3.44 3.34
CA GLY A 243 -18.15 4.39 2.38
C GLY A 243 -16.74 4.00 1.94
N ILE A 244 -15.85 3.62 2.89
CA ILE A 244 -14.50 3.14 2.58
C ILE A 244 -14.54 1.86 1.74
N ILE A 245 -15.38 0.88 2.09
CA ILE A 245 -15.51 -0.37 1.34
C ILE A 245 -15.95 -0.10 -0.09
N VAL A 246 -16.98 0.73 -0.28
CA VAL A 246 -17.49 1.10 -1.61
C VAL A 246 -16.40 1.82 -2.40
N MET A 247 -15.75 2.83 -1.82
CA MET A 247 -14.68 3.60 -2.46
C MET A 247 -13.54 2.68 -2.91
N VAL A 248 -13.01 1.84 -2.03
CA VAL A 248 -11.90 0.92 -2.35
C VAL A 248 -12.33 -0.07 -3.43
N THR A 249 -13.53 -0.65 -3.33
CA THR A 249 -14.04 -1.61 -4.33
C THR A 249 -14.17 -0.97 -5.72
N VAL A 250 -14.69 0.24 -5.80
CA VAL A 250 -14.82 0.99 -7.06
C VAL A 250 -13.45 1.29 -7.65
N ILE A 251 -12.51 1.76 -6.85
CA ILE A 251 -11.15 2.06 -7.31
C ILE A 251 -10.41 0.79 -7.76
N ASP A 252 -10.47 -0.30 -7.00
CA ASP A 252 -9.85 -1.58 -7.37
C ASP A 252 -10.46 -2.11 -8.70
N TYR A 253 -11.77 -1.98 -8.91
CA TYR A 253 -12.42 -2.38 -10.15
C TYR A 253 -11.98 -1.51 -11.33
N LEU A 254 -12.00 -0.18 -11.20
CA LEU A 254 -11.60 0.76 -12.26
C LEU A 254 -10.13 0.59 -12.64
N SER A 255 -9.24 0.54 -11.66
CA SER A 255 -7.82 0.31 -11.88
C SER A 255 -7.55 -1.03 -12.54
N GLY A 256 -8.28 -2.08 -12.13
CA GLY A 256 -8.18 -3.41 -12.75
C GLY A 256 -8.59 -3.41 -14.23
N GLN A 257 -9.62 -2.64 -14.60
CA GLN A 257 -10.03 -2.49 -16.00
C GLN A 257 -8.99 -1.73 -16.84
N ILE A 258 -8.40 -0.68 -16.28
CA ILE A 258 -7.34 0.08 -16.95
C ILE A 258 -6.12 -0.79 -17.16
N ARG A 259 -5.67 -1.54 -16.13
CA ARG A 259 -4.51 -2.43 -16.22
C ARG A 259 -4.65 -3.52 -17.29
N LYS A 260 -5.85 -4.08 -17.48
CA LYS A 260 -6.10 -5.08 -18.54
C LYS A 260 -5.92 -4.53 -19.95
N ARG A 261 -5.90 -3.21 -20.14
CA ARG A 261 -5.66 -2.58 -21.44
C ARG A 261 -4.21 -2.16 -21.64
N LEU A 262 -3.40 -2.18 -20.59
CA LEU A 262 -2.00 -1.78 -20.63
C LEU A 262 -1.05 -2.97 -20.84
N VAL A 263 -1.52 -4.16 -20.53
CA VAL A 263 -0.85 -5.46 -20.74
C VAL A 263 -1.61 -6.27 -21.78
#